data_deb97cd3264ede82a4d12e71b0969868
#
_entry.id   deb97cd3264ede82a4d12e71b0969868
#
_cell.length_a   1.000
_cell.length_b   1.000
_cell.length_c   1.000
_cell.angle_alpha   90.00
_cell.angle_beta   90.00
_cell.angle_gamma   90.00
#
_symmetry.space_group_name_H-M   'P 1'
#
loop_
_entity.id
_entity.type
_entity.pdbx_description
1 polymer ?
#
loop_
_entity_poly.entity_id
_entity_poly.type
_entity_poly.pdbx_seq_one_letter_code
_entity_poly.pdbx_strand_id
1 'polypeptide(L)'
;MTEYIVEAKSRKDIRDLANLIREIFHLEDKLYIPILELLEVFPEVFDDFNYEIVEDSEFPNNVHADTDIRTGHVRIRESIYDSAYRGEGRDRMTIAHEIGHYLMLHYFGFRLERNYSHEEVPCYKDPEWQAKCFAGELLISEHLMKGYTVEDIVQKCGVSYSAAEVQYQRINNERGDDI
;
A
#
# COMPACT_ATOMS: atom_id res chain seq x y z
N MET A 1 15.13 6.66 -11.18
CA MET A 1 14.71 6.18 -12.52
C MET A 1 14.24 4.74 -12.32
N THR A 2 13.00 4.45 -12.64
CA THR A 2 12.40 3.13 -12.37
C THR A 2 12.96 2.13 -13.38
N GLU A 3 13.54 1.04 -12.89
CA GLU A 3 14.14 -0.02 -13.73
C GLU A 3 13.06 -0.86 -14.45
N TYR A 4 11.86 -0.89 -13.89
CA TYR A 4 10.73 -1.69 -14.37
C TYR A 4 9.50 -0.83 -14.61
N ILE A 5 8.71 -1.24 -15.59
CA ILE A 5 7.40 -0.66 -15.89
C ILE A 5 6.33 -1.74 -15.77
N VAL A 6 5.15 -1.32 -15.39
CA VAL A 6 3.97 -2.19 -15.28
C VAL A 6 2.84 -1.70 -16.18
N GLU A 7 1.81 -2.51 -16.30
CA GLU A 7 0.58 -2.10 -16.97
C GLU A 7 0.03 -0.81 -16.34
N ALA A 8 -0.40 0.13 -17.19
CA ALA A 8 -0.97 1.39 -16.73
C ALA A 8 -2.22 1.16 -15.88
N LYS A 9 -2.22 1.69 -14.65
CA LYS A 9 -3.39 1.69 -13.77
C LYS A 9 -3.69 3.11 -13.31
N SER A 10 -4.93 3.51 -13.44
CA SER A 10 -5.38 4.76 -12.88
C SER A 10 -5.48 4.64 -11.35
N ARG A 11 -5.50 5.78 -10.66
CA ARG A 11 -5.77 5.79 -9.22
C ARG A 11 -7.13 5.15 -8.90
N LYS A 12 -8.12 5.36 -9.75
CA LYS A 12 -9.44 4.76 -9.59
C LYS A 12 -9.35 3.22 -9.61
N ASP A 13 -8.62 2.63 -10.55
CA ASP A 13 -8.44 1.17 -10.61
C ASP A 13 -7.80 0.65 -9.33
N ILE A 14 -6.79 1.37 -8.80
CA ILE A 14 -6.10 0.99 -7.56
C ILE A 14 -7.00 1.19 -6.34
N ARG A 15 -7.81 2.24 -6.30
CA ARG A 15 -8.82 2.47 -5.26
C ARG A 15 -9.89 1.37 -5.27
N ASP A 16 -10.38 0.99 -6.45
CA ASP A 16 -11.37 -0.09 -6.58
C ASP A 16 -10.78 -1.41 -6.04
N LEU A 17 -9.50 -1.69 -6.29
CA LEU A 17 -8.80 -2.84 -5.69
C LEU A 17 -8.70 -2.73 -4.16
N ALA A 18 -8.30 -1.57 -3.64
CA ALA A 18 -8.21 -1.36 -2.19
C ALA A 18 -9.57 -1.51 -1.50
N ASN A 19 -10.64 -1.01 -2.12
CA ASN A 19 -12.01 -1.19 -1.63
C ASN A 19 -12.44 -2.66 -1.66
N LEU A 20 -12.10 -3.41 -2.71
CA LEU A 20 -12.36 -4.86 -2.80
C LEU A 20 -11.66 -5.60 -1.64
N ILE A 21 -10.41 -5.27 -1.32
CA ILE A 21 -9.72 -5.86 -0.16
C ILE A 21 -10.42 -5.52 1.14
N ARG A 22 -10.87 -4.28 1.31
CA ARG A 22 -11.66 -3.89 2.49
C ARG A 22 -12.97 -4.69 2.59
N GLU A 23 -13.67 -4.92 1.48
CA GLU A 23 -14.90 -5.72 1.43
C GLU A 23 -14.64 -7.18 1.81
N ILE A 24 -13.62 -7.81 1.24
CA ILE A 24 -13.25 -9.21 1.53
C ILE A 24 -13.01 -9.43 3.02
N PHE A 25 -12.40 -8.45 3.71
CA PHE A 25 -12.05 -8.54 5.13
C PHE A 25 -13.04 -7.80 6.06
N HIS A 26 -14.20 -7.35 5.54
CA HIS A 26 -15.25 -6.63 6.30
C HIS A 26 -14.72 -5.38 7.00
N LEU A 27 -13.91 -4.59 6.29
CA LEU A 27 -13.25 -3.37 6.76
C LEU A 27 -13.76 -2.10 6.05
N GLU A 28 -14.87 -2.16 5.30
CA GLU A 28 -15.39 -1.08 4.45
C GLU A 28 -15.60 0.22 5.22
N ASP A 29 -16.20 0.10 6.42
CA ASP A 29 -16.56 1.22 7.28
C ASP A 29 -15.49 1.53 8.36
N LYS A 30 -14.34 0.88 8.31
CA LYS A 30 -13.29 1.09 9.32
C LYS A 30 -12.37 2.22 8.91
N LEU A 31 -12.20 3.20 9.81
CA LEU A 31 -11.21 4.27 9.64
C LEU A 31 -9.79 3.74 9.88
N TYR A 32 -9.59 3.01 10.96
CA TYR A 32 -8.33 2.36 11.28
C TYR A 32 -8.33 0.95 10.73
N ILE A 33 -7.45 0.68 9.78
CA ILE A 33 -7.21 -0.66 9.26
C ILE A 33 -6.19 -1.37 10.17
N PRO A 34 -6.54 -2.48 10.80
CA PRO A 34 -5.61 -3.25 11.63
C PRO A 34 -4.65 -4.04 10.72
N ILE A 35 -3.63 -3.35 10.18
CA ILE A 35 -2.80 -3.87 9.08
C ILE A 35 -2.01 -5.13 9.47
N LEU A 36 -1.65 -5.31 10.74
CA LEU A 36 -0.94 -6.50 11.21
C LEU A 36 -1.88 -7.69 11.30
N GLU A 37 -3.08 -7.49 11.87
CA GLU A 37 -4.11 -8.52 11.91
C GLU A 37 -4.55 -8.89 10.48
N LEU A 38 -4.61 -7.91 9.57
CA LEU A 38 -4.88 -8.17 8.17
C LEU A 38 -3.76 -9.04 7.56
N LEU A 39 -2.50 -8.73 7.82
CA LEU A 39 -1.35 -9.51 7.37
C LEU A 39 -1.42 -10.97 7.86
N GLU A 40 -1.83 -11.18 9.12
CA GLU A 40 -1.96 -12.51 9.74
C GLU A 40 -3.06 -13.37 9.10
N VAL A 41 -4.20 -12.76 8.73
CA VAL A 41 -5.35 -13.48 8.14
C VAL A 41 -5.28 -13.55 6.61
N PHE A 42 -4.36 -12.83 5.99
CA PHE A 42 -4.22 -12.78 4.53
C PHE A 42 -4.02 -14.16 3.90
N PRO A 43 -3.19 -15.08 4.49
CA PRO A 43 -3.01 -16.45 3.98
C PRO A 43 -4.30 -17.31 4.01
N GLU A 44 -5.30 -16.95 4.79
CA GLU A 44 -6.59 -17.68 4.82
C GLU A 44 -7.45 -17.42 3.57
N VAL A 45 -7.17 -16.31 2.87
CA VAL A 45 -7.89 -15.89 1.65
C VAL A 45 -7.05 -16.09 0.39
N PHE A 46 -5.74 -15.87 0.52
CA PHE A 46 -4.76 -15.96 -0.56
C PHE A 46 -3.77 -17.08 -0.24
N ASP A 47 -4.05 -18.29 -0.71
CA ASP A 47 -3.33 -19.54 -0.37
C ASP A 47 -1.82 -19.48 -0.71
N ASP A 48 -1.41 -18.62 -1.64
CA ASP A 48 -0.02 -18.43 -2.05
C ASP A 48 0.67 -17.24 -1.38
N PHE A 49 -0.06 -16.47 -0.54
CA PHE A 49 0.54 -15.43 0.27
C PHE A 49 1.28 -16.02 1.45
N ASN A 50 2.51 -15.57 1.65
CA ASN A 50 3.31 -15.94 2.81
C ASN A 50 4.15 -14.75 3.25
N TYR A 51 4.41 -14.65 4.56
CA TYR A 51 5.29 -13.61 5.09
C TYR A 51 6.17 -14.15 6.19
N GLU A 52 7.31 -13.49 6.39
CA GLU A 52 8.20 -13.73 7.53
C GLU A 52 8.73 -12.42 8.12
N ILE A 53 8.95 -12.44 9.42
CA ILE A 53 9.62 -11.35 10.13
C ILE A 53 11.08 -11.79 10.29
N VAL A 54 11.99 -10.96 9.77
CA VAL A 54 13.42 -11.26 9.70
C VAL A 54 14.22 -10.29 10.55
N GLU A 55 15.40 -10.72 11.01
CA GLU A 55 16.31 -9.84 11.73
C GLU A 55 16.71 -8.64 10.87
N ASP A 56 16.87 -7.47 11.48
CA ASP A 56 17.25 -6.23 10.78
C ASP A 56 18.56 -6.36 9.99
N SER A 57 19.46 -7.25 10.42
CA SER A 57 20.74 -7.53 9.76
C SER A 57 20.61 -8.23 8.40
N GLU A 58 19.47 -8.83 8.09
CA GLU A 58 19.24 -9.54 6.83
C GLU A 58 18.97 -8.60 5.65
N PHE A 59 18.63 -7.35 5.94
CA PHE A 59 18.41 -6.34 4.93
C PHE A 59 19.52 -5.27 4.86
N PRO A 60 19.78 -4.70 3.69
CA PRO A 60 20.53 -3.45 3.59
C PRO A 60 19.85 -2.32 4.37
N ASN A 61 20.61 -1.37 4.91
CA ASN A 61 20.10 -0.32 5.81
C ASN A 61 18.91 0.51 5.26
N ASN A 62 18.75 0.58 3.95
CA ASN A 62 17.71 1.35 3.28
C ASN A 62 16.49 0.51 2.84
N VAL A 63 16.49 -0.80 3.10
CA VAL A 63 15.37 -1.69 2.78
C VAL A 63 14.65 -2.05 4.07
N HIS A 64 13.36 -1.81 4.16
CA HIS A 64 12.51 -2.02 5.34
C HIS A 64 11.70 -3.30 5.27
N ALA A 65 11.27 -3.65 4.08
CA ALA A 65 10.57 -4.88 3.73
C ALA A 65 10.78 -5.13 2.24
N ASP A 66 10.50 -6.32 1.75
CA ASP A 66 10.45 -6.64 0.33
C ASP A 66 9.42 -7.73 0.02
N THR A 67 9.00 -7.78 -1.25
CA THR A 67 8.09 -8.80 -1.78
C THR A 67 8.75 -9.52 -2.94
N ASP A 68 8.95 -10.85 -2.82
CA ASP A 68 9.30 -11.67 -3.99
C ASP A 68 8.03 -11.91 -4.83
N ILE A 69 7.92 -11.18 -5.92
CA ILE A 69 6.75 -11.22 -6.82
C ILE A 69 6.57 -12.58 -7.53
N ARG A 70 7.56 -13.47 -7.51
CA ARG A 70 7.46 -14.81 -8.12
C ARG A 70 6.82 -15.81 -7.19
N THR A 71 7.03 -15.65 -5.90
CA THR A 71 6.58 -16.60 -4.88
C THR A 71 5.44 -16.06 -4.01
N GLY A 72 5.15 -14.75 -4.08
CA GLY A 72 4.21 -14.10 -3.18
C GLY A 72 4.72 -13.92 -1.75
N HIS A 73 6.02 -14.18 -1.52
CA HIS A 73 6.62 -14.12 -0.19
C HIS A 73 7.03 -12.69 0.18
N VAL A 74 6.55 -12.23 1.33
CA VAL A 74 6.84 -10.90 1.89
C VAL A 74 7.78 -11.05 3.08
N ARG A 75 8.91 -10.31 3.09
CA ARG A 75 9.80 -10.25 4.25
C ARG A 75 9.74 -8.86 4.87
N ILE A 76 9.64 -8.82 6.18
CA ILE A 76 9.50 -7.59 6.96
C ILE A 76 10.56 -7.57 8.05
N ARG A 77 11.30 -6.47 8.17
CA ARG A 77 12.21 -6.29 9.31
C ARG A 77 11.48 -6.34 10.64
N GLU A 78 12.06 -6.98 11.63
CA GLU A 78 11.54 -7.03 13.00
C GLU A 78 11.29 -5.62 13.56
N SER A 79 12.23 -4.69 13.39
CA SER A 79 12.06 -3.29 13.84
C SER A 79 10.88 -2.58 13.19
N ILE A 80 10.57 -2.87 11.92
CA ILE A 80 9.42 -2.30 11.19
C ILE A 80 8.11 -2.92 11.69
N TYR A 81 8.08 -4.23 11.86
CA TYR A 81 6.92 -4.94 12.41
C TYR A 81 6.57 -4.43 13.82
N ASP A 82 7.56 -4.38 14.70
CA ASP A 82 7.41 -3.87 16.08
C ASP A 82 6.98 -2.41 16.13
N SER A 83 7.49 -1.60 15.24
CA SER A 83 7.14 -0.18 15.11
C SER A 83 5.71 0.00 14.62
N ALA A 84 5.28 -0.79 13.62
CA ALA A 84 3.90 -0.82 13.15
C ALA A 84 2.94 -1.30 14.25
N TYR A 85 3.36 -2.29 15.06
CA TYR A 85 2.59 -2.76 16.23
C TYR A 85 2.39 -1.66 17.28
N ARG A 86 3.38 -0.79 17.48
CA ARG A 86 3.25 0.40 18.34
C ARG A 86 2.42 1.53 17.72
N GLY A 87 1.93 1.36 16.49
CA GLY A 87 1.07 2.32 15.80
C GLY A 87 1.80 3.35 14.94
N GLU A 88 3.11 3.16 14.66
CA GLU A 88 3.87 4.09 13.80
C GLU A 88 3.34 4.07 12.38
N GLY A 89 2.71 5.17 11.99
CA GLY A 89 1.99 5.29 10.73
C GLY A 89 2.84 5.07 9.48
N ARG A 90 4.13 5.41 9.53
CA ARG A 90 5.08 5.16 8.42
C ARG A 90 5.25 3.65 8.18
N ASP A 91 5.46 2.89 9.25
CA ASP A 91 5.79 1.47 9.13
C ASP A 91 4.54 0.65 8.83
N ARG A 92 3.38 1.10 9.30
CA ARG A 92 2.07 0.57 8.85
C ARG A 92 1.87 0.77 7.34
N MET A 93 2.26 1.95 6.80
CA MET A 93 2.24 2.20 5.35
C MET A 93 3.21 1.30 4.59
N THR A 94 4.39 0.98 5.17
CA THR A 94 5.35 0.04 4.58
C THR A 94 4.73 -1.34 4.40
N ILE A 95 4.07 -1.89 5.42
CA ILE A 95 3.41 -3.19 5.33
C ILE A 95 2.27 -3.19 4.29
N ALA A 96 1.45 -2.15 4.28
CA ALA A 96 0.39 -1.99 3.27
C ALA A 96 0.95 -1.88 1.84
N HIS A 97 2.14 -1.30 1.67
CA HIS A 97 2.85 -1.19 0.40
C HIS A 97 3.28 -2.57 -0.12
N GLU A 98 3.84 -3.43 0.73
CA GLU A 98 4.24 -4.79 0.35
C GLU A 98 3.02 -5.68 -0.01
N ILE A 99 1.93 -5.56 0.73
CA ILE A 99 0.65 -6.18 0.35
C ILE A 99 0.20 -5.70 -1.04
N GLY A 100 0.39 -4.42 -1.35
CA GLY A 100 0.12 -3.86 -2.67
C GLY A 100 0.96 -4.50 -3.78
N HIS A 101 2.25 -4.69 -3.57
CA HIS A 101 3.12 -5.40 -4.51
C HIS A 101 2.68 -6.84 -4.73
N TYR A 102 2.39 -7.57 -3.65
CA TYR A 102 1.88 -8.93 -3.73
C TYR A 102 0.59 -8.98 -4.59
N LEU A 103 -0.41 -8.19 -4.25
CA LEU A 103 -1.69 -8.22 -4.94
C LEU A 103 -1.56 -7.89 -6.43
N MET A 104 -0.88 -6.80 -6.76
CA MET A 104 -0.81 -6.32 -8.13
C MET A 104 0.14 -7.16 -8.99
N LEU A 105 1.31 -7.50 -8.50
CA LEU A 105 2.35 -8.12 -9.30
C LEU A 105 2.31 -9.66 -9.26
N HIS A 106 1.97 -10.24 -8.11
CA HIS A 106 1.90 -11.69 -7.96
C HIS A 106 0.48 -12.21 -8.22
N TYR A 107 -0.48 -11.84 -7.38
CA TYR A 107 -1.83 -12.42 -7.41
C TYR A 107 -2.61 -12.07 -8.69
N PHE A 108 -2.66 -10.79 -9.07
CA PHE A 108 -3.32 -10.37 -10.31
C PHE A 108 -2.41 -10.44 -11.54
N GLY A 109 -1.13 -10.77 -11.36
CA GLY A 109 -0.19 -11.01 -12.44
C GLY A 109 0.03 -9.82 -13.35
N PHE A 110 0.08 -8.59 -12.85
CA PHE A 110 0.38 -7.41 -13.65
C PHE A 110 1.77 -7.56 -14.25
N ARG A 111 1.86 -7.41 -15.58
CA ARG A 111 3.12 -7.59 -16.29
C ARG A 111 4.14 -6.58 -15.80
N LEU A 112 5.32 -7.10 -15.43
CA LEU A 112 6.50 -6.33 -15.10
C LEU A 112 7.46 -6.39 -16.29
N GLU A 113 7.70 -5.27 -16.95
CA GLU A 113 8.59 -5.17 -18.11
C GLU A 113 9.82 -4.34 -17.73
N ARG A 114 10.99 -4.74 -18.24
CA ARG A 114 12.20 -3.97 -18.00
C ARG A 114 12.23 -2.72 -18.87
N ASN A 115 12.50 -1.57 -18.24
CA ASN A 115 12.64 -0.30 -18.96
C ASN A 115 14.03 -0.18 -19.59
N TYR A 116 14.12 -0.45 -20.89
CA TYR A 116 15.37 -0.32 -21.65
C TYR A 116 15.55 1.08 -22.28
N SER A 117 14.48 1.88 -22.35
CA SER A 117 14.54 3.17 -23.06
C SER A 117 15.27 4.26 -22.28
N HIS A 118 15.46 4.09 -20.97
CA HIS A 118 15.96 5.11 -20.04
C HIS A 118 15.13 6.43 -20.03
N GLU A 119 13.92 6.40 -20.59
CA GLU A 119 12.98 7.49 -20.53
C GLU A 119 12.30 7.55 -19.16
N GLU A 120 11.80 8.73 -18.80
CA GLU A 120 10.98 8.87 -17.59
C GLU A 120 9.71 8.05 -17.72
N VAL A 121 9.51 7.13 -16.76
CA VAL A 121 8.30 6.30 -16.70
C VAL A 121 7.16 7.13 -16.11
N PRO A 122 6.02 7.25 -16.81
CA PRO A 122 4.83 7.88 -16.22
C PRO A 122 4.44 7.18 -14.91
N CYS A 123 4.05 7.95 -13.89
CA CYS A 123 3.79 7.41 -12.56
C CYS A 123 2.77 6.25 -12.55
N TYR A 124 1.75 6.31 -13.42
CA TYR A 124 0.74 5.25 -13.54
C TYR A 124 1.25 3.94 -14.14
N LYS A 125 2.52 3.90 -14.60
CA LYS A 125 3.25 2.69 -15.04
C LYS A 125 4.42 2.33 -14.12
N ASP A 126 4.60 3.05 -13.03
CA ASP A 126 5.64 2.79 -12.02
C ASP A 126 5.07 1.86 -10.94
N PRO A 127 5.63 0.64 -10.74
CA PRO A 127 5.16 -0.30 -9.74
C PRO A 127 5.22 0.25 -8.32
N GLU A 128 6.25 1.06 -8.03
CA GLU A 128 6.42 1.69 -6.72
C GLU A 128 5.34 2.74 -6.44
N TRP A 129 4.98 3.52 -7.47
CA TRP A 129 3.90 4.50 -7.35
C TRP A 129 2.55 3.78 -7.17
N GLN A 130 2.31 2.70 -7.92
CA GLN A 130 1.08 1.93 -7.81
C GLN A 130 0.93 1.31 -6.41
N ALA A 131 1.99 0.71 -5.86
CA ALA A 131 1.98 0.14 -4.51
C ALA A 131 1.79 1.22 -3.42
N LYS A 132 2.44 2.38 -3.56
CA LYS A 132 2.20 3.54 -2.66
C LYS A 132 0.78 4.07 -2.76
N CYS A 133 0.22 4.11 -3.97
CA CYS A 133 -1.17 4.50 -4.19
C CYS A 133 -2.11 3.52 -3.49
N PHE A 134 -1.91 2.21 -3.67
CA PHE A 134 -2.69 1.17 -3.02
C PHE A 134 -2.64 1.28 -1.50
N ALA A 135 -1.46 1.42 -0.90
CA ALA A 135 -1.31 1.60 0.54
C ALA A 135 -2.09 2.81 1.07
N GLY A 136 -2.04 3.93 0.34
CA GLY A 136 -2.80 5.13 0.67
C GLY A 136 -4.31 4.91 0.59
N GLU A 137 -4.82 4.30 -0.48
CA GLU A 137 -6.25 4.01 -0.65
C GLU A 137 -6.75 2.93 0.34
N LEU A 138 -5.91 1.94 0.67
CA LEU A 138 -6.25 0.92 1.67
C LEU A 138 -6.36 1.50 3.08
N LEU A 139 -5.40 2.30 3.51
CA LEU A 139 -5.36 2.83 4.88
C LEU A 139 -6.21 4.10 5.05
N ILE A 140 -6.45 4.88 3.98
CA ILE A 140 -7.19 6.15 4.00
C ILE A 140 -8.25 6.11 2.89
N SER A 141 -9.41 5.53 3.19
CA SER A 141 -10.48 5.39 2.21
C SER A 141 -11.21 6.72 1.97
N GLU A 142 -11.25 7.15 0.70
CA GLU A 142 -11.83 8.43 0.28
C GLU A 142 -13.26 8.64 0.79
N HIS A 143 -14.11 7.63 0.69
CA HIS A 143 -15.54 7.77 1.05
C HIS A 143 -15.76 8.04 2.54
N LEU A 144 -14.79 7.66 3.42
CA LEU A 144 -14.85 7.88 4.85
C LEU A 144 -14.27 9.25 5.27
N MET A 145 -13.57 9.97 4.38
CA MET A 145 -12.81 11.19 4.74
C MET A 145 -13.60 12.50 4.62
N LYS A 146 -14.91 12.43 4.41
CA LYS A 146 -15.71 13.65 4.27
C LYS A 146 -15.70 14.50 5.54
N GLY A 147 -15.15 15.70 5.43
CA GLY A 147 -15.13 16.68 6.54
C GLY A 147 -13.98 16.50 7.53
N TYR A 148 -13.05 15.58 7.27
CA TYR A 148 -11.85 15.39 8.12
C TYR A 148 -10.75 16.34 7.71
N THR A 149 -9.96 16.78 8.72
CA THR A 149 -8.68 17.48 8.52
C THR A 149 -7.55 16.49 8.36
N VAL A 150 -6.35 16.96 8.02
CA VAL A 150 -5.15 16.12 7.96
C VAL A 150 -4.85 15.47 9.32
N GLU A 151 -5.01 16.25 10.41
CA GLU A 151 -4.82 15.78 11.78
C GLU A 151 -5.83 14.69 12.17
N ASP A 152 -7.09 14.84 11.76
CA ASP A 152 -8.10 13.80 11.96
C ASP A 152 -7.72 12.50 11.27
N ILE A 153 -7.22 12.59 10.02
CA ILE A 153 -6.79 11.42 9.25
C ILE A 153 -5.61 10.73 9.93
N VAL A 154 -4.60 11.49 10.36
CA VAL A 154 -3.46 10.94 11.11
C VAL A 154 -3.93 10.15 12.33
N GLN A 155 -4.79 10.75 13.15
CA GLN A 155 -5.24 10.12 14.40
C GLN A 155 -6.17 8.93 14.17
N LYS A 156 -7.13 9.07 13.24
CA LYS A 156 -8.20 8.08 13.06
C LYS A 156 -7.77 6.91 12.18
N CYS A 157 -6.89 7.14 11.18
CA CYS A 157 -6.40 6.10 10.30
C CYS A 157 -5.06 5.51 10.78
N GLY A 158 -4.37 6.15 11.72
CA GLY A 158 -3.08 5.68 12.22
C GLY A 158 -2.00 5.70 11.14
N VAL A 159 -1.90 6.79 10.40
CA VAL A 159 -0.94 6.99 9.29
C VAL A 159 -0.01 8.16 9.59
N SER A 160 1.10 8.27 8.84
CA SER A 160 2.00 9.41 8.97
C SER A 160 1.33 10.70 8.47
N TYR A 161 1.79 11.86 9.00
CA TYR A 161 1.30 13.17 8.55
C TYR A 161 1.45 13.35 7.04
N SER A 162 2.61 12.97 6.49
CA SER A 162 2.87 13.09 5.04
C SER A 162 1.91 12.22 4.19
N ALA A 163 1.58 11.01 4.64
CA ALA A 163 0.61 10.16 3.96
C ALA A 163 -0.80 10.76 4.02
N ALA A 164 -1.21 11.26 5.20
CA ALA A 164 -2.49 11.93 5.38
C ALA A 164 -2.62 13.18 4.52
N GLU A 165 -1.59 14.04 4.48
CA GLU A 165 -1.56 15.26 3.68
C GLU A 165 -1.69 14.98 2.19
N VAL A 166 -0.89 14.03 1.67
CA VAL A 166 -0.96 13.61 0.26
C VAL A 166 -2.35 13.12 -0.10
N GLN A 167 -2.95 12.28 0.73
CA GLN A 167 -4.27 11.73 0.44
C GLN A 167 -5.36 12.79 0.57
N TYR A 168 -5.29 13.66 1.59
CA TYR A 168 -6.21 14.78 1.79
C TYR A 168 -6.25 15.73 0.59
N GLN A 169 -5.07 16.13 0.09
CA GLN A 169 -4.99 17.01 -1.09
C GLN A 169 -5.61 16.36 -2.33
N ARG A 170 -5.37 15.06 -2.53
CA ARG A 170 -5.92 14.32 -3.67
C ARG A 170 -7.43 14.20 -3.62
N ILE A 171 -7.99 13.82 -2.47
CA ILE A 171 -9.44 13.73 -2.27
C ILE A 171 -10.12 15.08 -2.52
N ASN A 172 -9.51 16.18 -2.11
CA ASN A 172 -10.08 17.51 -2.31
C ASN A 172 -9.95 18.00 -3.77
N ASN A 173 -8.86 17.64 -4.47
CA ASN A 173 -8.70 17.99 -5.88
C ASN A 173 -9.70 17.22 -6.77
N GLU A 174 -9.87 15.91 -6.54
CA GLU A 174 -10.84 15.10 -7.29
C GLU A 174 -12.29 15.61 -7.09
N ARG A 175 -12.63 16.11 -5.90
CA ARG A 175 -13.94 16.74 -5.63
C ARG A 175 -14.12 18.12 -6.27
N GLY A 176 -13.03 18.80 -6.58
CA GLY A 176 -13.05 20.11 -7.27
C GLY A 176 -13.34 20.02 -8.77
N ASP A 177 -13.04 18.88 -9.37
CA ASP A 177 -13.26 18.63 -10.80
C ASP A 177 -14.70 18.14 -11.11
N ASP A 178 -15.49 17.82 -10.08
CA ASP A 178 -16.90 17.40 -10.18
C ASP A 178 -17.93 18.59 -10.06
N ILE A 179 -17.46 19.87 -10.06
CA ILE A 179 -18.26 21.09 -10.06
C ILE A 179 -18.01 21.83 -11.38
#